data_82bc090d11c668a269c3d73e4c158269
#
_entry.id   82bc090d11c668a269c3d73e4c158269
#
_cell.length_a   1.000
_cell.length_b   1.000
_cell.length_c   1.000
_cell.angle_alpha   90.00
_cell.angle_beta   90.00
_cell.angle_gamma   90.00
#
_symmetry.space_group_name_H-M   'P 1'
#
loop_
_entity.id
_entity.type
_entity.pdbx_description
1 polymer ?
#
loop_
_entity_poly.entity_id
_entity_poly.type
_entity_poly.pdbx_seq_one_letter_code
_entity_poly.pdbx_strand_id
1 'polypeptide(L)'
;MYSPSPAPEQRFSDRVENYVRYRPSYPQEIITLLQREAALTPQSVIADVGSGTGISAGLFLRAGCTVHGVEPNRDMRKAAERLLTTDPNFHSVNGSAQATTLPDHSVDFIVAAQAFHWFNTPETRAEFTRILKPGGHLVLIWNERKLDATPFLCAFETLLLTFGTDYTAIRHENIDAMALHSFFGGAYDTFTFANEQHFDFEGLQGRLLSSSYAAAAGQPGHEAMIAELHRIFDTHQVSGQVCFEYDTRVHVGH
;
A
#
# COMPACT_ATOMS: atom_id res chain seq x y z
N MET A 1 1.11 28.02 14.93
CA MET A 1 0.03 27.84 13.92
C MET A 1 0.19 26.43 13.39
N TYR A 2 -0.77 25.57 13.65
CA TYR A 2 -0.79 24.21 13.08
C TYR A 2 -1.13 24.37 11.58
N SER A 3 -0.17 24.13 10.69
CA SER A 3 -0.51 23.98 9.27
C SER A 3 -1.32 22.69 9.14
N PRO A 4 -2.47 22.69 8.46
CA PRO A 4 -3.21 21.46 8.22
C PRO A 4 -2.31 20.48 7.47
N SER A 5 -2.36 19.20 7.86
CA SER A 5 -1.66 18.13 7.12
C SER A 5 -2.05 18.19 5.65
N PRO A 6 -1.10 18.06 4.71
CA PRO A 6 -1.42 18.06 3.29
C PRO A 6 -2.46 17.00 2.96
N ALA A 7 -3.31 17.30 1.97
CA ALA A 7 -4.30 16.34 1.49
C ALA A 7 -3.62 14.99 1.14
N PRO A 8 -4.29 13.85 1.34
CA PRO A 8 -3.74 12.53 1.05
C PRO A 8 -3.06 12.44 -0.32
N GLU A 9 -3.66 13.12 -1.31
CA GLU A 9 -3.20 13.19 -2.70
C GLU A 9 -1.83 13.88 -2.88
N GLN A 10 -1.34 14.64 -1.90
CA GLN A 10 -0.09 15.41 -1.98
C GLN A 10 1.02 14.89 -1.05
N ARG A 11 0.69 13.96 -0.14
CA ARG A 11 1.59 13.52 0.94
C ARG A 11 2.86 12.82 0.49
N PHE A 12 2.89 12.30 -0.73
CA PHE A 12 3.94 11.40 -1.20
C PHE A 12 4.81 11.97 -2.33
N SER A 13 4.49 13.15 -2.86
CA SER A 13 5.16 13.70 -4.03
C SER A 13 6.67 13.91 -3.87
N ASP A 14 7.13 14.28 -2.66
CA ASP A 14 8.54 14.49 -2.33
C ASP A 14 9.29 13.20 -1.92
N ARG A 15 8.58 12.05 -1.88
CA ARG A 15 9.09 10.76 -1.37
C ARG A 15 8.98 9.61 -2.37
N VAL A 16 8.58 9.91 -3.61
CA VAL A 16 8.27 8.91 -4.65
C VAL A 16 9.45 7.96 -4.89
N GLU A 17 10.68 8.45 -4.97
CA GLU A 17 11.85 7.61 -5.24
C GLU A 17 12.12 6.61 -4.10
N ASN A 18 12.03 7.06 -2.84
CA ASN A 18 12.15 6.17 -1.67
C ASN A 18 10.95 5.20 -1.60
N TYR A 19 9.76 5.65 -1.99
CA TYR A 19 8.58 4.80 -2.03
C TYR A 19 8.75 3.64 -3.01
N VAL A 20 9.18 3.94 -4.24
CA VAL A 20 9.45 2.95 -5.28
C VAL A 20 10.48 1.92 -4.84
N ARG A 21 11.57 2.39 -4.19
CA ARG A 21 12.74 1.56 -3.91
C ARG A 21 12.59 0.70 -2.67
N TYR A 22 11.86 1.18 -1.65
CA TYR A 22 11.92 0.60 -0.31
C TYR A 22 10.57 0.13 0.26
N ARG A 23 9.44 0.38 -0.41
CA ARG A 23 8.15 -0.18 0.06
C ARG A 23 8.06 -1.67 -0.24
N PRO A 24 7.41 -2.46 0.66
CA PRO A 24 7.27 -3.89 0.47
C PRO A 24 6.42 -4.21 -0.77
N SER A 25 6.86 -5.21 -1.53
CA SER A 25 6.02 -5.87 -2.52
C SER A 25 4.97 -6.76 -1.84
N TYR A 26 4.14 -7.39 -2.65
CA TYR A 26 3.13 -8.33 -2.15
C TYR A 26 3.51 -9.77 -2.50
N PRO A 27 3.21 -10.75 -1.61
CA PRO A 27 3.43 -12.16 -1.86
C PRO A 27 2.72 -12.65 -3.13
N GLN A 28 3.43 -13.47 -3.92
CA GLN A 28 2.88 -14.05 -5.16
C GLN A 28 1.72 -15.02 -4.88
N GLU A 29 1.65 -15.57 -3.69
CA GLU A 29 0.60 -16.45 -3.18
C GLU A 29 -0.79 -15.81 -3.23
N ILE A 30 -0.88 -14.48 -3.24
CA ILE A 30 -2.14 -13.74 -3.44
C ILE A 30 -2.76 -14.08 -4.79
N ILE A 31 -1.95 -14.20 -5.85
CA ILE A 31 -2.47 -14.58 -7.16
C ILE A 31 -3.04 -16.01 -7.12
N THR A 32 -2.31 -16.95 -6.52
CA THR A 32 -2.77 -18.33 -6.36
C THR A 32 -4.06 -18.40 -5.54
N LEU A 33 -4.16 -17.60 -4.48
CA LEU A 33 -5.39 -17.46 -3.69
C LEU A 33 -6.56 -17.00 -4.57
N LEU A 34 -6.39 -15.89 -5.28
CA LEU A 34 -7.47 -15.30 -6.09
C LEU A 34 -7.87 -16.19 -7.28
N GLN A 35 -6.94 -16.97 -7.84
CA GLN A 35 -7.25 -17.99 -8.85
C GLN A 35 -8.16 -19.08 -8.30
N ARG A 36 -7.93 -19.52 -7.07
CA ARG A 36 -8.69 -20.57 -6.42
C ARG A 36 -10.04 -20.09 -5.89
N GLU A 37 -10.06 -18.94 -5.19
CA GLU A 37 -11.24 -18.47 -4.44
C GLU A 37 -12.13 -17.52 -5.24
N ALA A 38 -11.58 -16.83 -6.24
CA ALA A 38 -12.24 -15.74 -6.95
C ALA A 38 -12.17 -15.90 -8.49
N ALA A 39 -11.76 -17.05 -8.98
CA ALA A 39 -11.64 -17.35 -10.40
C ALA A 39 -10.81 -16.33 -11.21
N LEU A 40 -9.75 -15.75 -10.61
CA LEU A 40 -8.81 -14.87 -11.31
C LEU A 40 -8.16 -15.63 -12.49
N THR A 41 -8.11 -15.00 -13.64
CA THR A 41 -7.46 -15.54 -14.85
C THR A 41 -6.58 -14.48 -15.51
N PRO A 42 -5.70 -14.86 -16.45
CA PRO A 42 -4.94 -13.87 -17.24
C PRO A 42 -5.80 -12.91 -18.06
N GLN A 43 -7.07 -13.25 -18.31
CA GLN A 43 -8.02 -12.41 -19.04
C GLN A 43 -8.79 -11.44 -18.12
N SER A 44 -8.60 -11.54 -16.81
CA SER A 44 -9.27 -10.67 -15.84
C SER A 44 -8.80 -9.23 -15.98
N VAL A 45 -9.74 -8.30 -15.85
CA VAL A 45 -9.53 -6.86 -15.86
C VAL A 45 -9.57 -6.34 -14.41
N ILE A 46 -8.51 -5.69 -13.98
CA ILE A 46 -8.30 -5.21 -12.61
C ILE A 46 -8.37 -3.67 -12.58
N ALA A 47 -9.13 -3.10 -11.66
CA ALA A 47 -8.96 -1.71 -11.25
C ALA A 47 -8.13 -1.69 -9.96
N ASP A 48 -6.88 -1.28 -10.03
CA ASP A 48 -6.01 -1.05 -8.86
C ASP A 48 -6.21 0.41 -8.41
N VAL A 49 -7.01 0.63 -7.36
CA VAL A 49 -7.46 1.95 -6.91
C VAL A 49 -6.60 2.46 -5.77
N GLY A 50 -6.04 3.67 -5.96
CA GLY A 50 -4.94 4.17 -5.14
C GLY A 50 -3.65 3.41 -5.46
N SER A 51 -3.42 3.17 -6.76
CA SER A 51 -2.32 2.31 -7.25
C SER A 51 -0.93 2.85 -6.93
N GLY A 52 -0.81 4.12 -6.56
CA GLY A 52 0.46 4.74 -6.21
C GLY A 52 1.49 4.61 -7.31
N THR A 53 2.62 3.99 -6.99
CA THR A 53 3.72 3.73 -7.93
C THR A 53 3.58 2.41 -8.69
N GLY A 54 2.44 1.70 -8.55
CA GLY A 54 2.14 0.49 -9.31
C GLY A 54 2.69 -0.81 -8.69
N ILE A 55 3.02 -0.86 -7.40
CA ILE A 55 3.54 -2.07 -6.74
C ILE A 55 2.53 -3.21 -6.84
N SER A 56 1.26 -2.96 -6.49
CA SER A 56 0.16 -3.92 -6.61
C SER A 56 -0.17 -4.22 -8.07
N ALA A 57 -0.23 -3.20 -8.93
CA ALA A 57 -0.42 -3.38 -10.37
C ALA A 57 0.57 -4.39 -10.96
N GLY A 58 1.86 -4.27 -10.61
CA GLY A 58 2.90 -5.19 -11.06
C GLY A 58 2.67 -6.65 -10.66
N LEU A 59 2.00 -6.92 -9.53
CA LEU A 59 1.65 -8.28 -9.12
C LEU A 59 0.65 -8.91 -10.11
N PHE A 60 -0.41 -8.18 -10.45
CA PHE A 60 -1.46 -8.66 -11.37
C PHE A 60 -0.99 -8.69 -12.83
N LEU A 61 -0.16 -7.74 -13.25
CA LEU A 61 0.45 -7.74 -14.60
C LEU A 61 1.30 -8.99 -14.83
N ARG A 62 2.12 -9.39 -13.84
CA ARG A 62 2.89 -10.65 -13.92
C ARG A 62 2.00 -11.90 -14.00
N ALA A 63 0.76 -11.82 -13.56
CA ALA A 63 -0.23 -12.89 -13.73
C ALA A 63 -0.94 -12.86 -15.09
N GLY A 64 -0.61 -11.89 -15.95
CA GLY A 64 -1.16 -11.73 -17.30
C GLY A 64 -2.43 -10.87 -17.37
N CYS A 65 -2.91 -10.33 -16.23
CA CYS A 65 -4.13 -9.54 -16.18
C CYS A 65 -3.95 -8.18 -16.88
N THR A 66 -5.06 -7.59 -17.33
CA THR A 66 -5.12 -6.16 -17.69
C THR A 66 -5.34 -5.34 -16.43
N VAL A 67 -4.53 -4.30 -16.21
CA VAL A 67 -4.60 -3.47 -14.99
C VAL A 67 -4.81 -2.00 -15.33
N HIS A 68 -5.89 -1.42 -14.82
CA HIS A 68 -6.14 0.02 -14.77
C HIS A 68 -5.66 0.56 -13.43
N GLY A 69 -4.49 1.21 -13.41
CA GLY A 69 -3.95 1.85 -12.21
C GLY A 69 -4.58 3.23 -12.00
N VAL A 70 -5.54 3.32 -11.09
CA VAL A 70 -6.27 4.57 -10.78
C VAL A 70 -5.56 5.31 -9.66
N GLU A 71 -4.97 6.48 -9.97
CA GLU A 71 -4.18 7.25 -9.00
C GLU A 71 -4.34 8.76 -9.25
N PRO A 72 -4.84 9.54 -8.27
CA PRO A 72 -4.99 10.99 -8.42
C PRO A 72 -3.67 11.75 -8.32
N ASN A 73 -2.70 11.26 -7.52
CA ASN A 73 -1.40 11.91 -7.36
C ASN A 73 -0.57 11.79 -8.64
N ARG A 74 -0.28 12.93 -9.27
CA ARG A 74 0.44 13.00 -10.55
C ARG A 74 1.85 12.38 -10.49
N ASP A 75 2.58 12.59 -9.40
CA ASP A 75 3.97 12.16 -9.29
C ASP A 75 4.07 10.66 -9.06
N MET A 76 3.17 10.10 -8.24
CA MET A 76 2.99 8.66 -8.08
C MET A 76 2.59 8.01 -9.40
N ARG A 77 1.60 8.56 -10.10
CA ARG A 77 1.14 8.04 -11.39
C ARG A 77 2.24 8.04 -12.43
N LYS A 78 3.04 9.12 -12.54
CA LYS A 78 4.21 9.17 -13.43
C LYS A 78 5.28 8.12 -13.07
N ALA A 79 5.46 7.82 -11.80
CA ALA A 79 6.38 6.75 -11.39
C ALA A 79 5.87 5.39 -11.85
N ALA A 80 4.56 5.10 -11.68
CA ALA A 80 3.95 3.88 -12.18
C ALA A 80 4.08 3.77 -13.72
N GLU A 81 3.79 4.83 -14.46
CA GLU A 81 3.96 4.90 -15.91
C GLU A 81 5.39 4.57 -16.34
N ARG A 82 6.41 5.14 -15.66
CA ARG A 82 7.82 4.87 -15.93
C ARG A 82 8.21 3.42 -15.65
N LEU A 83 7.71 2.86 -14.54
CA LEU A 83 8.08 1.52 -14.08
C LEU A 83 7.40 0.40 -14.88
N LEU A 84 6.18 0.65 -15.34
CA LEU A 84 5.32 -0.33 -16.00
C LEU A 84 5.15 -0.06 -17.51
N THR A 85 5.93 0.88 -18.07
CA THR A 85 5.81 1.36 -19.46
C THR A 85 5.99 0.26 -20.50
N THR A 86 6.67 -0.83 -20.17
CA THR A 86 6.91 -1.96 -21.10
C THR A 86 5.79 -2.99 -21.11
N ASP A 87 4.85 -2.91 -20.15
CA ASP A 87 3.74 -3.85 -20.09
C ASP A 87 2.52 -3.28 -20.82
N PRO A 88 2.11 -3.89 -21.97
CA PRO A 88 1.00 -3.39 -22.77
C PRO A 88 -0.36 -3.50 -22.06
N ASN A 89 -0.44 -4.31 -21.01
CA ASN A 89 -1.66 -4.51 -20.22
C ASN A 89 -1.81 -3.49 -19.08
N PHE A 90 -0.84 -2.59 -18.88
CA PHE A 90 -0.95 -1.51 -17.89
C PHE A 90 -1.57 -0.25 -18.51
N HIS A 91 -2.62 0.26 -17.87
CA HIS A 91 -3.31 1.48 -18.24
C HIS A 91 -3.32 2.45 -17.06
N SER A 92 -2.58 3.55 -17.19
CA SER A 92 -2.56 4.62 -16.19
C SER A 92 -3.83 5.47 -16.28
N VAL A 93 -4.53 5.65 -15.16
CA VAL A 93 -5.80 6.38 -15.07
C VAL A 93 -5.68 7.52 -14.06
N ASN A 94 -5.94 8.76 -14.52
CA ASN A 94 -6.05 9.89 -13.64
C ASN A 94 -7.47 9.94 -13.04
N GLY A 95 -7.66 9.35 -11.89
CA GLY A 95 -8.94 9.25 -11.20
C GLY A 95 -8.75 9.09 -9.69
N SER A 96 -9.83 9.24 -8.95
CA SER A 96 -9.89 8.97 -7.51
C SER A 96 -10.78 7.75 -7.23
N ALA A 97 -10.79 7.28 -5.99
CA ALA A 97 -11.66 6.18 -5.59
C ALA A 97 -13.16 6.51 -5.72
N GLN A 98 -13.53 7.79 -5.60
CA GLN A 98 -14.90 8.28 -5.75
C GLN A 98 -15.28 8.55 -7.21
N ALA A 99 -14.29 8.66 -8.12
CA ALA A 99 -14.49 8.97 -9.53
C ALA A 99 -13.34 8.36 -10.35
N THR A 100 -13.41 7.06 -10.59
CA THR A 100 -12.35 6.31 -11.28
C THR A 100 -12.24 6.63 -12.77
N THR A 101 -13.29 7.21 -13.36
CA THR A 101 -13.45 7.45 -14.81
C THR A 101 -13.56 6.17 -15.66
N LEU A 102 -13.57 5.00 -15.04
CA LEU A 102 -13.75 3.73 -15.75
C LEU A 102 -15.23 3.54 -16.14
N PRO A 103 -15.52 2.80 -17.23
CA PRO A 103 -16.90 2.50 -17.63
C PRO A 103 -17.65 1.64 -16.60
N ASP A 104 -18.99 1.66 -16.65
CA ASP A 104 -19.84 0.79 -15.85
C ASP A 104 -19.53 -0.67 -16.17
N HIS A 105 -19.54 -1.51 -15.16
CA HIS A 105 -19.38 -2.98 -15.29
C HIS A 105 -18.20 -3.40 -16.18
N SER A 106 -17.07 -2.71 -16.06
CA SER A 106 -15.90 -2.90 -16.92
C SER A 106 -14.79 -3.76 -16.32
N VAL A 107 -14.76 -3.93 -14.98
CA VAL A 107 -13.67 -4.65 -14.31
C VAL A 107 -14.18 -5.89 -13.57
N ASP A 108 -13.34 -6.93 -13.56
CA ASP A 108 -13.61 -8.19 -12.86
C ASP A 108 -13.21 -8.10 -11.38
N PHE A 109 -12.17 -7.32 -11.10
CA PHE A 109 -11.65 -7.09 -9.76
C PHE A 109 -11.42 -5.61 -9.50
N ILE A 110 -11.75 -5.18 -8.29
CA ILE A 110 -11.24 -3.93 -7.73
C ILE A 110 -10.25 -4.30 -6.65
N VAL A 111 -9.04 -3.76 -6.74
CA VAL A 111 -7.98 -3.95 -5.76
C VAL A 111 -7.68 -2.61 -5.10
N ALA A 112 -7.56 -2.59 -3.78
CA ALA A 112 -7.04 -1.46 -3.04
C ALA A 112 -5.95 -1.95 -2.08
N ALA A 113 -4.69 -1.70 -2.45
CA ALA A 113 -3.53 -2.17 -1.72
C ALA A 113 -2.89 -1.02 -0.94
N GLN A 114 -2.87 -1.09 0.39
CA GLN A 114 -2.40 -0.03 1.31
C GLN A 114 -3.10 1.32 1.14
N ALA A 115 -4.30 1.37 0.55
CA ALA A 115 -4.93 2.63 0.13
C ALA A 115 -6.31 2.86 0.73
N PHE A 116 -7.07 1.80 1.02
CA PHE A 116 -8.48 1.87 1.40
C PHE A 116 -8.78 2.81 2.59
N HIS A 117 -7.88 2.94 3.55
CA HIS A 117 -8.04 3.83 4.70
C HIS A 117 -8.16 5.33 4.32
N TRP A 118 -7.80 5.72 3.09
CA TRP A 118 -7.93 7.08 2.60
C TRP A 118 -9.31 7.38 2.00
N PHE A 119 -10.08 6.35 1.63
CA PHE A 119 -11.30 6.53 0.85
C PHE A 119 -12.46 5.59 1.24
N ASN A 120 -12.51 5.15 2.50
CA ASN A 120 -13.66 4.41 3.03
C ASN A 120 -14.87 5.34 3.19
N THR A 121 -15.58 5.60 2.09
CA THR A 121 -16.76 6.49 2.04
C THR A 121 -17.89 5.87 1.22
N PRO A 122 -19.16 6.31 1.44
CA PRO A 122 -20.30 5.86 0.64
C PRO A 122 -20.13 6.11 -0.87
N GLU A 123 -19.50 7.24 -1.24
CA GLU A 123 -19.24 7.62 -2.63
C GLU A 123 -18.29 6.63 -3.30
N THR A 124 -17.22 6.23 -2.60
CA THR A 124 -16.30 5.18 -3.07
C THR A 124 -17.02 3.86 -3.28
N ARG A 125 -17.88 3.47 -2.34
CA ARG A 125 -18.65 2.25 -2.48
C ARG A 125 -19.59 2.29 -3.69
N ALA A 126 -20.27 3.41 -3.92
CA ALA A 126 -21.14 3.59 -5.08
C ALA A 126 -20.35 3.49 -6.39
N GLU A 127 -19.17 4.12 -6.45
CA GLU A 127 -18.29 4.06 -7.62
C GLU A 127 -17.78 2.63 -7.86
N PHE A 128 -17.35 1.93 -6.81
CA PHE A 128 -16.89 0.53 -6.92
C PHE A 128 -18.02 -0.38 -7.42
N THR A 129 -19.22 -0.21 -6.89
CA THR A 129 -20.41 -0.96 -7.39
C THR A 129 -20.70 -0.65 -8.86
N ARG A 130 -20.51 0.59 -9.29
CA ARG A 130 -20.76 1.01 -10.69
C ARG A 130 -19.80 0.34 -11.67
N ILE A 131 -18.48 0.31 -11.37
CA ILE A 131 -17.46 -0.19 -12.29
C ILE A 131 -17.30 -1.71 -12.26
N LEU A 132 -17.66 -2.36 -11.14
CA LEU A 132 -17.52 -3.81 -10.96
C LEU A 132 -18.56 -4.55 -11.80
N LYS A 133 -18.13 -5.57 -12.51
CA LYS A 133 -19.05 -6.48 -13.22
C LYS A 133 -19.92 -7.25 -12.23
N PRO A 134 -21.13 -7.67 -12.61
CA PRO A 134 -21.91 -8.63 -11.82
C PRO A 134 -21.08 -9.89 -11.53
N GLY A 135 -20.96 -10.26 -10.25
CA GLY A 135 -20.12 -11.38 -9.81
C GLY A 135 -18.61 -11.06 -9.74
N GLY A 136 -18.22 -9.81 -9.91
CA GLY A 136 -16.83 -9.37 -9.69
C GLY A 136 -16.47 -9.30 -8.21
N HIS A 137 -15.19 -9.10 -7.91
CA HIS A 137 -14.66 -9.16 -6.55
C HIS A 137 -13.97 -7.87 -6.14
N LEU A 138 -14.17 -7.51 -4.86
CA LEU A 138 -13.38 -6.48 -4.18
C LEU A 138 -12.28 -7.16 -3.36
N VAL A 139 -11.05 -6.70 -3.52
CA VAL A 139 -9.86 -7.22 -2.84
C VAL A 139 -9.14 -6.07 -2.13
N LEU A 140 -9.08 -6.14 -0.81
CA LEU A 140 -8.35 -5.18 0.00
C LEU A 140 -7.09 -5.84 0.55
N ILE A 141 -5.93 -5.17 0.43
CA ILE A 141 -4.63 -5.76 0.77
C ILE A 141 -3.85 -4.81 1.69
N TRP A 142 -3.29 -5.34 2.77
CA TRP A 142 -2.35 -4.63 3.65
C TRP A 142 -1.13 -5.47 3.98
N ASN A 143 0.05 -4.86 3.90
CA ASN A 143 1.24 -5.34 4.58
C ASN A 143 1.27 -4.72 6.00
N GLU A 144 0.85 -5.48 6.98
CA GLU A 144 0.90 -5.08 8.38
C GLU A 144 2.26 -5.44 8.96
N ARG A 145 3.07 -4.42 9.30
CA ARG A 145 4.37 -4.65 9.92
C ARG A 145 4.18 -5.22 11.32
N LYS A 146 4.86 -6.32 11.63
CA LYS A 146 4.91 -6.83 13.01
C LYS A 146 5.68 -5.83 13.88
N LEU A 147 5.13 -5.52 15.05
CA LEU A 147 5.65 -4.44 15.88
C LEU A 147 6.64 -4.93 16.94
N ASP A 148 6.47 -6.16 17.41
CA ASP A 148 7.11 -6.74 18.59
C ASP A 148 7.68 -8.15 18.38
N ALA A 149 7.66 -8.66 17.14
CA ALA A 149 8.13 -10.02 16.84
C ALA A 149 9.63 -10.21 17.07
N THR A 150 10.42 -9.14 16.98
CA THR A 150 11.87 -9.17 17.21
C THR A 150 12.33 -7.92 17.99
N PRO A 151 13.50 -7.97 18.69
CA PRO A 151 14.07 -6.80 19.35
C PRO A 151 14.29 -5.61 18.40
N PHE A 152 14.64 -5.87 17.13
CA PHE A 152 14.74 -4.83 16.11
C PHE A 152 13.39 -4.14 15.87
N LEU A 153 12.32 -4.91 15.67
CA LEU A 153 10.98 -4.37 15.40
C LEU A 153 10.45 -3.56 16.59
N CYS A 154 10.68 -4.01 17.83
CA CYS A 154 10.37 -3.23 19.04
C CYS A 154 11.10 -1.89 19.08
N ALA A 155 12.40 -1.90 18.79
CA ALA A 155 13.22 -0.69 18.78
C ALA A 155 12.78 0.28 17.66
N PHE A 156 12.49 -0.25 16.47
CA PHE A 156 12.00 0.55 15.35
C PHE A 156 10.61 1.15 15.63
N GLU A 157 9.70 0.40 16.28
CA GLU A 157 8.41 0.93 16.71
C GLU A 157 8.59 2.08 17.72
N THR A 158 9.48 1.91 18.70
CA THR A 158 9.82 2.96 19.66
C THR A 158 10.35 4.22 18.98
N LEU A 159 11.19 4.08 17.95
CA LEU A 159 11.67 5.21 17.14
C LEU A 159 10.50 5.95 16.47
N LEU A 160 9.55 5.22 15.87
CA LEU A 160 8.39 5.84 15.22
C LEU A 160 7.47 6.56 16.21
N LEU A 161 7.26 5.99 17.39
CA LEU A 161 6.47 6.62 18.45
C LEU A 161 7.15 7.89 18.99
N THR A 162 8.48 7.93 19.00
CA THR A 162 9.26 9.06 19.53
C THR A 162 9.39 10.21 18.54
N PHE A 163 9.64 9.89 17.26
CA PHE A 163 10.00 10.89 16.24
C PHE A 163 8.95 11.07 15.14
N GLY A 164 7.95 10.17 15.03
CA GLY A 164 6.92 10.28 14.01
C GLY A 164 5.98 11.45 14.27
N THR A 165 5.73 12.26 13.22
CA THR A 165 4.96 13.51 13.34
C THR A 165 3.47 13.28 13.59
N ASP A 166 2.88 12.30 12.91
CA ASP A 166 1.45 11.93 13.00
C ASP A 166 1.25 10.41 12.95
N TYR A 167 2.28 9.65 13.34
CA TYR A 167 2.32 8.20 13.21
C TYR A 167 1.11 7.49 13.83
N THR A 168 0.74 7.85 15.06
CA THR A 168 -0.38 7.24 15.78
C THR A 168 -1.75 7.56 15.17
N ALA A 169 -1.88 8.70 14.48
CA ALA A 169 -3.14 9.15 13.88
C ALA A 169 -3.44 8.47 12.55
N ILE A 170 -2.38 8.07 11.80
CA ILE A 170 -2.53 7.53 10.42
C ILE A 170 -2.27 6.02 10.34
N ARG A 171 -2.23 5.33 11.46
CA ARG A 171 -2.10 3.87 11.48
C ARG A 171 -3.31 3.23 10.78
N HIS A 172 -3.06 2.34 9.83
CA HIS A 172 -4.09 1.60 9.11
C HIS A 172 -4.88 0.61 10.01
N GLU A 173 -4.36 0.27 11.18
CA GLU A 173 -5.03 -0.49 12.24
C GLU A 173 -6.32 0.18 12.73
N ASN A 174 -6.57 1.44 12.33
CA ASN A 174 -7.82 2.15 12.61
C ASN A 174 -9.02 1.66 11.77
N ILE A 175 -8.80 0.79 10.76
CA ILE A 175 -9.91 0.16 10.03
C ILE A 175 -10.28 -1.12 10.77
N ASP A 176 -11.37 -1.05 11.54
CA ASP A 176 -11.90 -2.19 12.26
C ASP A 176 -12.73 -3.13 11.37
N ALA A 177 -13.03 -4.32 11.89
CA ALA A 177 -13.85 -5.32 11.19
C ALA A 177 -15.26 -4.79 10.86
N MET A 178 -15.79 -3.84 11.62
CA MET A 178 -17.10 -3.23 11.37
C MET A 178 -17.06 -2.33 10.14
N ALA A 179 -15.99 -1.54 9.99
CA ALA A 179 -15.78 -0.70 8.81
C ALA A 179 -15.64 -1.55 7.54
N LEU A 180 -14.88 -2.65 7.59
CA LEU A 180 -14.76 -3.61 6.49
C LEU A 180 -16.11 -4.25 6.16
N HIS A 181 -16.82 -4.77 7.16
CA HIS A 181 -18.13 -5.39 6.95
C HIS A 181 -19.15 -4.41 6.33
N SER A 182 -19.15 -3.17 6.82
CA SER A 182 -20.01 -2.11 6.26
C SER A 182 -19.65 -1.79 4.81
N PHE A 183 -18.35 -1.74 4.48
CA PHE A 183 -17.92 -1.41 3.12
C PHE A 183 -18.19 -2.54 2.13
N PHE A 184 -17.87 -3.79 2.48
CA PHE A 184 -18.21 -4.95 1.64
C PHE A 184 -19.74 -5.10 1.48
N GLY A 185 -20.52 -4.73 2.51
CA GLY A 185 -21.98 -4.85 2.50
C GLY A 185 -22.48 -6.29 2.55
N GLY A 186 -21.60 -7.23 2.86
CA GLY A 186 -21.87 -8.67 2.94
C GLY A 186 -20.69 -9.43 3.53
N ALA A 187 -20.69 -10.75 3.31
CA ALA A 187 -19.60 -11.62 3.72
C ALA A 187 -18.33 -11.33 2.92
N TYR A 188 -17.20 -11.43 3.57
CA TYR A 188 -15.87 -11.43 2.97
C TYR A 188 -14.99 -12.44 3.71
N ASP A 189 -14.02 -12.97 3.01
CA ASP A 189 -13.01 -13.87 3.56
C ASP A 189 -11.70 -13.12 3.81
N THR A 190 -10.98 -13.56 4.85
CA THR A 190 -9.68 -12.96 5.22
C THR A 190 -8.60 -14.03 5.19
N PHE A 191 -7.51 -13.72 4.49
CA PHE A 191 -6.33 -14.58 4.38
C PHE A 191 -5.09 -13.80 4.82
N THR A 192 -4.10 -14.52 5.35
CA THR A 192 -2.85 -13.91 5.84
C THR A 192 -1.66 -14.66 5.26
N PHE A 193 -0.70 -13.91 4.74
CA PHE A 193 0.56 -14.44 4.20
C PHE A 193 1.73 -13.77 4.91
N ALA A 194 2.78 -14.55 5.19
CA ALA A 194 4.04 -13.99 5.65
C ALA A 194 4.71 -13.19 4.53
N ASN A 195 5.31 -12.06 4.88
CA ASN A 195 6.09 -11.24 3.97
C ASN A 195 7.26 -10.63 4.74
N GLU A 196 8.37 -10.37 4.06
CA GLU A 196 9.57 -9.83 4.70
C GLU A 196 10.38 -8.93 3.76
N GLN A 197 11.19 -8.06 4.36
CA GLN A 197 12.19 -7.26 3.65
C GLN A 197 13.47 -7.21 4.47
N HIS A 198 14.60 -7.40 3.78
CA HIS A 198 15.93 -7.27 4.35
C HIS A 198 16.57 -5.97 3.89
N PHE A 199 17.16 -5.22 4.81
CA PHE A 199 17.80 -3.95 4.52
C PHE A 199 19.16 -3.85 5.17
N ASP A 200 20.13 -3.36 4.41
CA ASP A 200 21.30 -2.67 4.94
C ASP A 200 20.89 -1.31 5.53
N PHE A 201 21.86 -0.53 6.03
CA PHE A 201 21.54 0.75 6.65
C PHE A 201 20.94 1.77 5.65
N GLU A 202 21.43 1.82 4.40
CA GLU A 202 20.89 2.72 3.37
C GLU A 202 19.44 2.38 3.07
N GLY A 203 19.14 1.09 2.90
CA GLY A 203 17.79 0.60 2.67
C GLY A 203 16.85 0.87 3.85
N LEU A 204 17.32 0.66 5.10
CA LEU A 204 16.56 0.95 6.31
C LEU A 204 16.22 2.44 6.42
N GLN A 205 17.19 3.32 6.16
CA GLN A 205 16.97 4.77 6.15
C GLN A 205 15.98 5.17 5.06
N GLY A 206 16.16 4.65 3.84
CA GLY A 206 15.24 4.90 2.74
C GLY A 206 13.81 4.39 3.04
N ARG A 207 13.69 3.23 3.69
CA ARG A 207 12.40 2.67 4.14
C ARG A 207 11.72 3.60 5.15
N LEU A 208 12.45 4.11 6.14
CA LEU A 208 11.94 5.10 7.10
C LEU A 208 11.47 6.37 6.39
N LEU A 209 12.32 6.96 5.54
CA LEU A 209 12.05 8.21 4.83
C LEU A 209 10.97 8.10 3.75
N SER A 210 10.62 6.88 3.31
CA SER A 210 9.46 6.64 2.44
C SER A 210 8.12 6.85 3.16
N SER A 211 8.12 6.95 4.48
CA SER A 211 6.92 7.07 5.30
C SER A 211 6.52 8.53 5.47
N SER A 212 5.22 8.84 5.34
CA SER A 212 4.69 10.21 5.40
C SER A 212 4.88 10.87 6.76
N TYR A 213 5.03 10.09 7.80
CA TYR A 213 5.23 10.52 9.19
C TYR A 213 6.69 10.70 9.60
N ALA A 214 7.66 10.37 8.76
CA ALA A 214 9.08 10.62 9.04
C ALA A 214 9.43 12.08 8.76
N ALA A 215 10.18 12.73 9.66
CA ALA A 215 10.65 14.08 9.43
C ALA A 215 11.57 14.14 8.19
N ALA A 216 11.30 15.06 7.27
CA ALA A 216 12.13 15.26 6.08
C ALA A 216 13.48 15.94 6.45
N ALA A 217 14.48 15.83 5.57
CA ALA A 217 15.75 16.51 5.75
C ALA A 217 15.57 18.01 5.98
N GLY A 218 16.28 18.55 6.97
CA GLY A 218 16.16 19.94 7.40
C GLY A 218 14.97 20.26 8.31
N GLN A 219 14.08 19.31 8.57
CA GLN A 219 13.00 19.48 9.53
C GLN A 219 13.47 19.18 10.97
N PRO A 220 12.88 19.84 11.98
CA PRO A 220 13.18 19.54 13.40
C PRO A 220 13.02 18.03 13.70
N GLY A 221 14.00 17.46 14.40
CA GLY A 221 14.00 16.06 14.79
C GLY A 221 14.58 15.09 13.76
N HIS A 222 14.82 15.51 12.51
CA HIS A 222 15.38 14.63 11.46
C HIS A 222 16.72 14.01 11.87
N GLU A 223 17.70 14.84 12.25
CA GLU A 223 19.05 14.37 12.60
C GLU A 223 19.05 13.43 13.81
N ALA A 224 18.24 13.73 14.82
CA ALA A 224 18.10 12.88 15.99
C ALA A 224 17.42 11.53 15.65
N MET A 225 16.42 11.55 14.78
CA MET A 225 15.76 10.35 14.27
C MET A 225 16.74 9.46 13.49
N ILE A 226 17.56 10.04 12.61
CA ILE A 226 18.54 9.27 11.83
C ILE A 226 19.67 8.72 12.73
N ALA A 227 20.14 9.49 13.70
CA ALA A 227 21.14 9.03 14.67
C ALA A 227 20.63 7.83 15.49
N GLU A 228 19.38 7.89 15.95
CA GLU A 228 18.75 6.78 16.66
C GLU A 228 18.52 5.55 15.75
N LEU A 229 18.13 5.78 14.49
CA LEU A 229 18.00 4.70 13.51
C LEU A 229 19.34 3.97 13.31
N HIS A 230 20.44 4.71 13.23
CA HIS A 230 21.80 4.15 13.09
C HIS A 230 22.15 3.28 14.31
N ARG A 231 21.89 3.80 15.52
CA ARG A 231 22.10 3.05 16.77
C ARG A 231 21.29 1.75 16.81
N ILE A 232 20.02 1.79 16.36
CA ILE A 232 19.16 0.60 16.27
C ILE A 232 19.74 -0.41 15.27
N PHE A 233 20.17 0.07 14.10
CA PHE A 233 20.78 -0.79 13.08
C PHE A 233 22.03 -1.48 13.63
N ASP A 234 22.99 -0.73 14.19
CA ASP A 234 24.22 -1.29 14.74
C ASP A 234 23.98 -2.33 15.82
N THR A 235 22.95 -2.13 16.64
CA THR A 235 22.58 -3.03 17.74
C THR A 235 21.96 -4.35 17.26
N HIS A 236 21.18 -4.31 16.17
CA HIS A 236 20.31 -5.42 15.79
C HIS A 236 20.63 -6.05 14.43
N GLN A 237 21.59 -5.51 13.67
CA GLN A 237 21.94 -6.09 12.38
C GLN A 237 22.57 -7.47 12.54
N VAL A 238 22.28 -8.36 11.58
CA VAL A 238 22.91 -9.66 11.42
C VAL A 238 23.48 -9.72 10.00
N SER A 239 24.78 -9.94 9.88
CA SER A 239 25.48 -9.95 8.59
C SER A 239 25.26 -8.68 7.76
N GLY A 240 25.19 -7.52 8.41
CA GLY A 240 25.01 -6.23 7.75
C GLY A 240 23.56 -5.91 7.34
N GLN A 241 22.57 -6.66 7.83
CA GLN A 241 21.16 -6.45 7.50
C GLN A 241 20.25 -6.54 8.72
N VAL A 242 19.10 -5.88 8.64
CA VAL A 242 17.94 -6.03 9.52
C VAL A 242 16.75 -6.53 8.73
N CYS A 243 15.83 -7.25 9.39
CA CYS A 243 14.65 -7.83 8.76
C CYS A 243 13.37 -7.17 9.27
N PHE A 244 12.56 -6.64 8.34
CA PHE A 244 11.16 -6.30 8.60
C PHE A 244 10.28 -7.50 8.28
N GLU A 245 9.48 -7.91 9.25
CA GLU A 245 8.46 -8.92 9.07
C GLU A 245 7.08 -8.28 8.98
N TYR A 246 6.25 -8.81 8.07
CA TYR A 246 4.88 -8.38 7.84
C TYR A 246 3.93 -9.57 7.83
N ASP A 247 2.68 -9.30 8.24
CA ASP A 247 1.54 -10.11 7.86
C ASP A 247 0.82 -9.40 6.72
N THR A 248 0.86 -9.99 5.52
CA THR A 248 0.08 -9.49 4.39
C THR A 248 -1.34 -10.02 4.51
N ARG A 249 -2.28 -9.14 4.88
CA ARG A 249 -3.70 -9.47 4.97
C ARG A 249 -4.40 -9.17 3.67
N VAL A 250 -5.23 -10.11 3.24
CA VAL A 250 -6.03 -10.03 2.02
C VAL A 250 -7.48 -10.29 2.38
N HIS A 251 -8.34 -9.31 2.14
CA HIS A 251 -9.79 -9.45 2.31
C HIS A 251 -10.42 -9.53 0.94
N VAL A 252 -11.24 -10.57 0.71
CA VAL A 252 -11.88 -10.84 -0.57
C VAL A 252 -13.40 -10.95 -0.37
N GLY A 253 -14.17 -10.17 -1.13
CA GLY A 253 -15.63 -10.18 -1.08
C GLY A 253 -16.24 -9.72 -2.41
N HIS A 254 -17.57 -9.60 -2.45
CA HIS A 254 -18.36 -9.21 -3.62
C HIS A 254 -18.96 -7.82 -3.47
#